data_25c86a10e4b0ab72f4cdff08fee68d8e
#
_entry.id   25c86a10e4b0ab72f4cdff08fee68d8e
#
_cell.length_a   1.000
_cell.length_b   1.000
_cell.length_c   1.000
_cell.angle_alpha   90.00
_cell.angle_beta   90.00
_cell.angle_gamma   90.00
#
_symmetry.space_group_name_H-M   'P 1'
#
loop_
_entity.id
_entity.type
_entity.pdbx_description
1 polymer ?
#
loop_
_entity_poly.entity_id
_entity_poly.type
_entity_poly.pdbx_seq_one_letter_code
_entity_poly.pdbx_strand_id
1 'polypeptide(L)'
;MKILYITNGIHGAGGLERVLSVKASYLADVLGHEVHIVVLNNKGASLFYEFSAKIQLHHVVVNGNPISYIWQYIKGMRDIVATLKPDVISVCDDGLKGFFLPLLLPKIPIIYERHVSKQMAFGVHPSLLKKLRVALQLQLMNWLGRTFDKFVVLTQDNVQEWKLPNIQVIANPLSFYPENQSSLTNKTVIAVGKHTYQKGFDRLLQCWATIVKTNPDWSLEIYGKADEKQGMFQLVKQLQIENNVRIFEPVPDIATRFLASSVFAFSSRFEGFGMVLIEAMACGVPCVSFDCPCGPKDIIRSDEDGFLVPNHDLDDFTQKLLQLIENQELRNKMGAQAKINVQRYLPEVVVKQWDELFKSLAK
;
A
#
# COMPACT_ATOMS: atom_id res chain seq x y z
N MET A 1 -6.22 25.67 6.03
CA MET A 1 -7.32 25.27 5.14
C MET A 1 -8.03 24.06 5.73
N LYS A 2 -9.28 23.85 5.34
CA LYS A 2 -10.13 22.76 5.79
C LYS A 2 -10.14 21.64 4.75
N ILE A 3 -9.61 20.47 5.09
CA ILE A 3 -9.45 19.33 4.20
C ILE A 3 -10.41 18.22 4.63
N LEU A 4 -11.19 17.70 3.69
CA LEU A 4 -12.11 16.58 3.93
C LEU A 4 -11.66 15.33 3.19
N TYR A 5 -11.28 14.29 3.92
CA TYR A 5 -11.06 12.95 3.38
C TYR A 5 -12.35 12.14 3.38
N ILE A 6 -12.61 11.40 2.31
CA ILE A 6 -13.72 10.46 2.20
C ILE A 6 -13.15 9.07 1.95
N THR A 7 -13.44 8.11 2.83
CA THR A 7 -12.98 6.72 2.73
C THR A 7 -14.02 5.74 3.27
N ASN A 8 -13.91 4.47 2.88
CA ASN A 8 -14.78 3.41 3.40
C ASN A 8 -14.55 3.13 4.89
N GLY A 9 -13.30 3.17 5.35
CA GLY A 9 -12.94 2.90 6.74
C GLY A 9 -11.47 3.17 7.01
N ILE A 10 -11.14 3.25 8.31
CA ILE A 10 -9.78 3.54 8.80
C ILE A 10 -9.35 2.59 9.95
N HIS A 11 -10.09 1.50 10.17
CA HIS A 11 -9.92 0.62 11.33
C HIS A 11 -9.06 -0.61 11.03
N GLY A 12 -8.76 -0.87 9.77
CA GLY A 12 -7.98 -2.02 9.34
C GLY A 12 -6.48 -1.84 9.47
N ALA A 13 -5.75 -2.97 9.38
CA ALA A 13 -4.29 -3.00 9.31
C ALA A 13 -3.77 -2.87 7.86
N GLY A 14 -4.53 -2.23 6.98
CA GLY A 14 -4.21 -2.10 5.56
C GLY A 14 -3.25 -0.95 5.25
N GLY A 15 -2.74 -0.94 4.01
CA GLY A 15 -1.82 0.11 3.55
C GLY A 15 -2.48 1.48 3.43
N LEU A 16 -3.75 1.53 3.02
CA LEU A 16 -4.48 2.80 2.91
C LEU A 16 -4.65 3.47 4.27
N GLU A 17 -5.07 2.71 5.28
CA GLU A 17 -5.28 3.20 6.64
C GLU A 17 -3.96 3.72 7.23
N ARG A 18 -2.85 3.02 7.01
CA ARG A 18 -1.51 3.46 7.42
C ARG A 18 -1.10 4.76 6.72
N VAL A 19 -1.24 4.83 5.41
CA VAL A 19 -0.92 6.04 4.63
C VAL A 19 -1.75 7.22 5.08
N LEU A 20 -3.05 7.02 5.26
CA LEU A 20 -3.95 8.09 5.66
C LEU A 20 -3.64 8.57 7.09
N SER A 21 -3.29 7.66 8.03
CA SER A 21 -2.90 8.04 9.38
C SER A 21 -1.66 8.95 9.37
N VAL A 22 -0.63 8.62 8.61
CA VAL A 22 0.59 9.44 8.50
C VAL A 22 0.30 10.77 7.82
N LYS A 23 -0.32 10.75 6.64
CA LYS A 23 -0.58 11.94 5.83
C LYS A 23 -1.51 12.92 6.52
N ALA A 24 -2.65 12.45 7.03
CA ALA A 24 -3.64 13.30 7.68
C ALA A 24 -3.10 13.89 8.99
N SER A 25 -2.35 13.10 9.79
CA SER A 25 -1.74 13.60 11.01
C SER A 25 -0.66 14.65 10.72
N TYR A 26 0.19 14.45 9.72
CA TYR A 26 1.19 15.45 9.34
C TYR A 26 0.55 16.76 8.87
N LEU A 27 -0.52 16.70 8.08
CA LEU A 27 -1.30 17.88 7.65
C LEU A 27 -1.89 18.64 8.84
N ALA A 28 -2.39 17.91 9.85
CA ALA A 28 -3.02 18.52 11.03
C ALA A 28 -1.99 19.03 12.05
N ASP A 29 -0.95 18.26 12.36
CA ASP A 29 -0.01 18.55 13.45
C ASP A 29 1.11 19.48 13.04
N VAL A 30 1.66 19.27 11.83
CA VAL A 30 2.84 19.98 11.34
C VAL A 30 2.45 21.17 10.45
N LEU A 31 1.49 20.97 9.54
CA LEU A 31 1.09 22.02 8.59
C LEU A 31 -0.11 22.84 9.06
N GLY A 32 -0.72 22.49 10.20
CA GLY A 32 -1.76 23.27 10.86
C GLY A 32 -3.09 23.31 10.10
N HIS A 33 -3.39 22.32 9.26
CA HIS A 33 -4.67 22.23 8.57
C HIS A 33 -5.77 21.69 9.48
N GLU A 34 -7.00 22.12 9.25
CA GLU A 34 -8.20 21.53 9.83
C GLU A 34 -8.58 20.29 9.01
N VAL A 35 -8.33 19.09 9.57
CA VAL A 35 -8.49 17.82 8.85
C VAL A 35 -9.69 17.06 9.36
N HIS A 36 -10.57 16.68 8.44
CA HIS A 36 -11.76 15.88 8.69
C HIS A 36 -11.69 14.60 7.88
N ILE A 37 -12.17 13.48 8.44
CA ILE A 37 -12.26 12.19 7.75
C ILE A 37 -13.68 11.66 7.89
N VAL A 38 -14.31 11.36 6.75
CA VAL A 38 -15.61 10.66 6.69
C VAL A 38 -15.36 9.18 6.49
N VAL A 39 -15.97 8.36 7.35
CA VAL A 39 -15.97 6.90 7.28
C VAL A 39 -17.37 6.34 7.27
N LEU A 40 -17.56 5.14 6.70
CA LEU A 40 -18.86 4.47 6.62
C LEU A 40 -19.00 3.43 7.73
N ASN A 41 -20.14 3.39 8.40
CA ASN A 41 -20.59 2.33 9.33
C ASN A 41 -19.67 1.96 10.52
N ASN A 42 -18.54 2.66 10.73
CA ASN A 42 -17.51 2.24 11.70
C ASN A 42 -17.53 3.05 13.00
N LYS A 43 -18.72 3.46 13.48
CA LYS A 43 -18.82 4.21 14.73
C LYS A 43 -18.42 3.34 15.92
N GLY A 44 -17.39 3.75 16.65
CA GLY A 44 -16.95 3.09 17.89
C GLY A 44 -15.99 1.90 17.71
N ALA A 45 -15.55 1.58 16.48
CA ALA A 45 -14.50 0.58 16.28
C ALA A 45 -13.13 1.15 16.63
N SER A 46 -12.25 0.32 17.24
CA SER A 46 -10.87 0.71 17.56
C SER A 46 -10.05 0.91 16.29
N LEU A 47 -9.17 1.90 16.32
CA LEU A 47 -8.22 2.15 15.23
C LEU A 47 -7.00 1.23 15.38
N PHE A 48 -6.52 0.65 14.28
CA PHE A 48 -5.28 -0.13 14.28
C PHE A 48 -4.05 0.79 14.24
N TYR A 49 -4.12 1.89 13.51
CA TYR A 49 -3.08 2.92 13.46
C TYR A 49 -3.52 4.17 14.24
N GLU A 50 -2.57 4.86 14.84
CA GLU A 50 -2.81 6.11 15.54
C GLU A 50 -3.01 7.25 14.55
N PHE A 51 -4.02 8.07 14.82
CA PHE A 51 -4.30 9.33 14.13
C PHE A 51 -4.12 10.48 15.11
N SER A 52 -3.71 11.66 14.62
CA SER A 52 -3.66 12.87 15.43
C SER A 52 -5.01 13.15 16.10
N ALA A 53 -4.97 13.53 17.37
CA ALA A 53 -6.15 13.94 18.13
C ALA A 53 -6.83 15.22 17.56
N LYS A 54 -6.16 15.97 16.68
CA LYS A 54 -6.72 17.14 16.01
C LYS A 54 -7.65 16.78 14.85
N ILE A 55 -7.61 15.52 14.37
CA ILE A 55 -8.43 15.04 13.25
C ILE A 55 -9.85 14.78 13.74
N GLN A 56 -10.84 15.31 13.01
CA GLN A 56 -12.24 15.12 13.32
C GLN A 56 -12.85 14.01 12.45
N LEU A 57 -13.39 12.96 13.11
CA LEU A 57 -14.02 11.84 12.43
C LEU A 57 -15.53 12.04 12.30
N HIS A 58 -16.04 11.81 11.10
CA HIS A 58 -17.47 11.86 10.77
C HIS A 58 -17.92 10.48 10.29
N HIS A 59 -19.11 10.05 10.74
CA HIS A 59 -19.65 8.73 10.42
C HIS A 59 -20.92 8.86 9.61
N VAL A 60 -20.94 8.23 8.43
CA VAL A 60 -22.15 8.07 7.63
C VAL A 60 -22.63 6.65 7.75
N VAL A 61 -23.84 6.48 8.29
CA VAL A 61 -24.48 5.18 8.39
C VAL A 61 -25.17 4.87 7.07
N VAL A 62 -24.82 3.74 6.47
CA VAL A 62 -25.40 3.25 5.21
C VAL A 62 -25.79 1.79 5.39
N ASN A 63 -27.05 1.45 5.13
CA ASN A 63 -27.58 0.10 5.31
C ASN A 63 -28.78 -0.17 4.37
N GLY A 64 -29.33 -1.38 4.43
CA GLY A 64 -30.49 -1.79 3.67
C GLY A 64 -30.18 -2.25 2.25
N ASN A 65 -31.16 -2.11 1.34
CA ASN A 65 -31.00 -2.49 -0.04
C ASN A 65 -30.09 -1.51 -0.83
N PRO A 66 -29.61 -1.86 -2.04
CA PRO A 66 -28.69 -1.02 -2.79
C PRO A 66 -29.18 0.43 -3.04
N ILE A 67 -30.50 0.63 -3.23
CA ILE A 67 -31.09 1.96 -3.47
C ILE A 67 -31.03 2.80 -2.19
N SER A 68 -31.44 2.22 -1.06
CA SER A 68 -31.36 2.86 0.26
C SER A 68 -29.92 3.21 0.62
N TYR A 69 -29.00 2.28 0.38
CA TYR A 69 -27.57 2.49 0.60
C TYR A 69 -27.02 3.70 -0.19
N ILE A 70 -27.30 3.77 -1.50
CA ILE A 70 -26.84 4.87 -2.36
C ILE A 70 -27.47 6.19 -1.90
N TRP A 71 -28.76 6.21 -1.60
CA TRP A 71 -29.44 7.42 -1.14
C TRP A 71 -28.86 7.93 0.19
N GLN A 72 -28.66 7.05 1.18
CA GLN A 72 -28.07 7.40 2.47
C GLN A 72 -26.64 7.92 2.31
N TYR A 73 -25.84 7.26 1.44
CA TYR A 73 -24.49 7.68 1.11
C TYR A 73 -24.46 9.11 0.55
N ILE A 74 -25.25 9.38 -0.49
CA ILE A 74 -25.29 10.69 -1.15
C ILE A 74 -25.78 11.76 -0.16
N LYS A 75 -26.85 11.48 0.58
CA LYS A 75 -27.40 12.41 1.56
C LYS A 75 -26.37 12.71 2.65
N GLY A 76 -25.76 11.69 3.25
CA GLY A 76 -24.76 11.86 4.30
C GLY A 76 -23.55 12.66 3.84
N MET A 77 -23.04 12.41 2.62
CA MET A 77 -21.95 13.21 2.06
C MET A 77 -22.33 14.67 1.83
N ARG A 78 -23.54 14.94 1.29
CA ARG A 78 -24.03 16.30 1.09
C ARG A 78 -24.23 17.07 2.40
N ASP A 79 -24.78 16.42 3.40
CA ASP A 79 -25.04 17.03 4.72
C ASP A 79 -23.72 17.42 5.40
N ILE A 80 -22.71 16.53 5.36
CA ILE A 80 -21.39 16.79 5.92
C ILE A 80 -20.70 17.92 5.16
N VAL A 81 -20.68 17.88 3.83
CA VAL A 81 -20.04 18.91 3.00
C VAL A 81 -20.72 20.27 3.19
N ALA A 82 -22.06 20.32 3.29
CA ALA A 82 -22.81 21.55 3.52
C ALA A 82 -22.51 22.17 4.90
N THR A 83 -22.32 21.32 5.92
CA THR A 83 -22.01 21.73 7.29
C THR A 83 -20.54 22.20 7.42
N LEU A 84 -19.61 21.42 6.90
CA LEU A 84 -18.17 21.65 7.06
C LEU A 84 -17.65 22.74 6.14
N LYS A 85 -18.19 22.83 4.92
CA LYS A 85 -17.71 23.73 3.84
C LYS A 85 -16.19 23.59 3.66
N PRO A 86 -15.69 22.39 3.29
CA PRO A 86 -14.25 22.17 3.14
C PRO A 86 -13.70 22.98 1.95
N ASP A 87 -12.43 23.37 2.03
CA ASP A 87 -11.71 24.03 0.94
C ASP A 87 -11.36 23.03 -0.18
N VAL A 88 -11.13 21.76 0.18
CA VAL A 88 -10.82 20.65 -0.75
C VAL A 88 -11.32 19.32 -0.19
N ILE A 89 -11.71 18.43 -1.10
CA ILE A 89 -12.14 17.06 -0.78
C ILE A 89 -11.16 16.09 -1.42
N SER A 90 -10.67 15.09 -0.64
CA SER A 90 -9.84 13.99 -1.15
C SER A 90 -10.55 12.66 -0.94
N VAL A 91 -10.86 11.96 -2.04
CA VAL A 91 -11.60 10.70 -2.03
C VAL A 91 -10.61 9.54 -2.09
N CYS A 92 -10.42 8.86 -0.95
CA CYS A 92 -9.60 7.66 -0.81
C CYS A 92 -10.49 6.40 -0.83
N ASP A 93 -11.30 6.26 -1.87
CA ASP A 93 -12.22 5.14 -2.04
C ASP A 93 -12.02 4.51 -3.41
N ASP A 94 -11.57 3.28 -3.43
CA ASP A 94 -11.35 2.49 -4.64
C ASP A 94 -12.63 1.82 -5.18
N GLY A 95 -13.77 2.06 -4.52
CA GLY A 95 -15.09 1.65 -5.00
C GLY A 95 -15.65 2.59 -6.06
N LEU A 96 -16.53 2.02 -6.92
CA LEU A 96 -17.17 2.78 -8.01
C LEU A 96 -18.00 3.97 -7.49
N LYS A 97 -18.59 3.89 -6.29
CA LYS A 97 -19.43 4.96 -5.72
C LYS A 97 -18.68 6.30 -5.54
N GLY A 98 -17.39 6.23 -5.19
CA GLY A 98 -16.55 7.42 -5.04
C GLY A 98 -16.41 8.21 -6.32
N PHE A 99 -16.44 7.55 -7.48
CA PHE A 99 -16.32 8.19 -8.79
C PHE A 99 -17.51 9.11 -9.17
N PHE A 100 -18.66 8.95 -8.53
CA PHE A 100 -19.83 9.80 -8.79
C PHE A 100 -19.84 11.08 -7.95
N LEU A 101 -18.96 11.22 -6.93
CA LEU A 101 -18.97 12.35 -6.01
C LEU A 101 -18.82 13.72 -6.69
N PRO A 102 -17.98 13.93 -7.71
CA PRO A 102 -17.90 15.23 -8.40
C PRO A 102 -19.22 15.68 -9.05
N LEU A 103 -20.08 14.72 -9.43
CA LEU A 103 -21.39 15.00 -10.02
C LEU A 103 -22.49 15.23 -8.97
N LEU A 104 -22.25 14.81 -7.73
CA LEU A 104 -23.25 14.76 -6.67
C LEU A 104 -23.05 15.81 -5.59
N LEU A 105 -21.82 16.29 -5.41
CA LEU A 105 -21.46 17.29 -4.42
C LEU A 105 -21.50 18.72 -4.99
N PRO A 106 -21.58 19.77 -4.15
CA PRO A 106 -21.37 21.15 -4.59
C PRO A 106 -20.02 21.33 -5.27
N LYS A 107 -19.87 22.45 -6.02
CA LYS A 107 -18.58 22.81 -6.67
C LYS A 107 -17.53 23.16 -5.62
N ILE A 108 -16.84 22.16 -5.13
CA ILE A 108 -15.67 22.23 -4.27
C ILE A 108 -14.57 21.43 -4.97
N PRO A 109 -13.30 21.88 -4.97
CA PRO A 109 -12.21 21.10 -5.54
C PRO A 109 -12.17 19.67 -4.98
N ILE A 110 -12.18 18.68 -5.86
CA ILE A 110 -12.26 17.27 -5.48
C ILE A 110 -11.16 16.46 -6.17
N ILE A 111 -10.41 15.71 -5.37
CA ILE A 111 -9.32 14.83 -5.81
C ILE A 111 -9.75 13.39 -5.61
N TYR A 112 -9.35 12.50 -6.52
CA TYR A 112 -9.42 11.07 -6.30
C TYR A 112 -8.02 10.50 -6.05
N GLU A 113 -7.84 9.73 -4.97
CA GLU A 113 -6.62 9.01 -4.67
C GLU A 113 -6.79 7.53 -4.99
N ARG A 114 -5.99 7.02 -5.91
CA ARG A 114 -6.02 5.61 -6.28
C ARG A 114 -4.88 4.84 -5.62
N HIS A 115 -5.23 3.98 -4.65
CA HIS A 115 -4.26 3.23 -3.85
C HIS A 115 -4.03 1.79 -4.32
N VAL A 116 -4.74 1.33 -5.33
CA VAL A 116 -4.64 -0.06 -5.83
C VAL A 116 -4.54 -0.10 -7.35
N SER A 117 -3.82 -1.09 -7.90
CA SER A 117 -3.79 -1.36 -9.34
C SER A 117 -5.15 -1.81 -9.87
N LYS A 118 -5.43 -1.55 -11.13
CA LYS A 118 -6.59 -2.09 -11.86
C LYS A 118 -6.63 -3.61 -11.86
N GLN A 119 -5.50 -4.27 -11.76
CA GLN A 119 -5.41 -5.74 -11.74
C GLN A 119 -6.17 -6.37 -10.56
N MET A 120 -6.27 -5.67 -9.43
CA MET A 120 -7.08 -6.10 -8.28
C MET A 120 -8.52 -6.44 -8.65
N ALA A 121 -9.13 -5.70 -9.57
CA ALA A 121 -10.53 -5.88 -9.94
C ALA A 121 -10.81 -7.23 -10.63
N PHE A 122 -9.82 -7.79 -11.34
CA PHE A 122 -10.01 -9.06 -12.05
C PHE A 122 -10.03 -10.26 -11.12
N GLY A 123 -9.25 -10.23 -10.01
CA GLY A 123 -9.11 -11.36 -9.09
C GLY A 123 -8.35 -12.54 -9.72
N VAL A 124 -8.44 -13.70 -9.07
CA VAL A 124 -7.76 -14.94 -9.49
C VAL A 124 -8.63 -15.69 -10.50
N HIS A 125 -8.06 -16.08 -11.63
CA HIS A 125 -8.72 -16.86 -12.70
C HIS A 125 -10.13 -16.35 -13.09
N PRO A 126 -10.27 -15.10 -13.58
CA PRO A 126 -11.57 -14.54 -13.88
C PRO A 126 -12.21 -15.20 -15.10
N SER A 127 -13.51 -15.52 -15.02
CA SER A 127 -14.31 -15.97 -16.17
C SER A 127 -14.41 -14.86 -17.23
N LEU A 128 -14.73 -15.22 -18.48
CA LEU A 128 -14.92 -14.26 -19.58
C LEU A 128 -15.96 -13.19 -19.23
N LEU A 129 -17.10 -13.58 -18.66
CA LEU A 129 -18.15 -12.66 -18.22
C LEU A 129 -17.65 -11.70 -17.15
N LYS A 130 -16.85 -12.20 -16.18
CA LYS A 130 -16.23 -11.33 -15.17
C LYS A 130 -15.24 -10.36 -15.80
N LYS A 131 -14.40 -10.80 -16.74
CA LYS A 131 -13.47 -9.93 -17.47
C LYS A 131 -14.21 -8.81 -18.19
N LEU A 132 -15.28 -9.13 -18.93
CA LEU A 132 -16.09 -8.14 -19.64
C LEU A 132 -16.72 -7.13 -18.69
N ARG A 133 -17.36 -7.61 -17.60
CA ARG A 133 -17.97 -6.73 -16.58
C ARG A 133 -16.94 -5.78 -15.96
N VAL A 134 -15.78 -6.30 -15.58
CA VAL A 134 -14.70 -5.49 -15.01
C VAL A 134 -14.19 -4.48 -16.04
N ALA A 135 -14.00 -4.87 -17.30
CA ALA A 135 -13.58 -3.95 -18.36
C ALA A 135 -14.55 -2.79 -18.53
N LEU A 136 -15.86 -3.06 -18.61
CA LEU A 136 -16.90 -2.02 -18.67
C LEU A 136 -16.90 -1.11 -17.46
N GLN A 137 -16.75 -1.68 -16.24
CA GLN A 137 -16.63 -0.90 -15.01
C GLN A 137 -15.40 0.02 -15.04
N LEU A 138 -14.24 -0.48 -15.47
CA LEU A 138 -13.01 0.31 -15.58
C LEU A 138 -13.11 1.40 -16.66
N GLN A 139 -13.83 1.15 -17.77
CA GLN A 139 -14.12 2.19 -18.77
C GLN A 139 -14.98 3.31 -18.19
N LEU A 140 -16.03 2.95 -17.44
CA LEU A 140 -16.88 3.92 -16.73
C LEU A 140 -16.06 4.73 -15.71
N MET A 141 -15.20 4.07 -14.92
CA MET A 141 -14.31 4.73 -13.98
C MET A 141 -13.31 5.67 -14.68
N ASN A 142 -12.78 5.30 -15.85
CA ASN A 142 -11.94 6.19 -16.65
C ASN A 142 -12.71 7.42 -17.15
N TRP A 143 -13.95 7.26 -17.56
CA TRP A 143 -14.78 8.40 -17.97
C TRP A 143 -15.11 9.32 -16.80
N LEU A 144 -15.55 8.77 -15.68
CA LEU A 144 -15.85 9.51 -14.44
C LEU A 144 -14.59 10.14 -13.82
N GLY A 145 -13.43 9.49 -13.94
CA GLY A 145 -12.15 10.00 -13.43
C GLY A 145 -11.76 11.37 -13.99
N ARG A 146 -12.27 11.72 -15.17
CA ARG A 146 -12.06 13.04 -15.79
C ARG A 146 -12.84 14.17 -15.13
N THR A 147 -13.84 13.84 -14.30
CA THR A 147 -14.66 14.82 -13.59
C THR A 147 -14.02 15.35 -12.32
N PHE A 148 -12.98 14.70 -11.82
CA PHE A 148 -12.18 15.18 -10.70
C PHE A 148 -11.24 16.29 -11.14
N ASP A 149 -10.92 17.24 -10.24
CA ASP A 149 -9.93 18.29 -10.51
C ASP A 149 -8.54 17.69 -10.66
N LYS A 150 -8.21 16.68 -9.84
CA LYS A 150 -7.00 15.84 -9.96
C LYS A 150 -7.31 14.39 -9.65
N PHE A 151 -6.61 13.51 -10.36
CA PHE A 151 -6.60 12.06 -10.14
C PHE A 151 -5.19 11.64 -9.75
N VAL A 152 -4.98 11.37 -8.46
CA VAL A 152 -3.65 11.05 -7.93
C VAL A 152 -3.44 9.55 -7.93
N VAL A 153 -2.31 9.14 -8.47
CA VAL A 153 -1.81 7.76 -8.47
C VAL A 153 -0.44 7.71 -7.79
N LEU A 154 0.00 6.53 -7.42
CA LEU A 154 1.17 6.37 -6.56
C LEU A 154 2.48 6.12 -7.32
N THR A 155 2.39 5.68 -8.58
CA THR A 155 3.55 5.24 -9.38
C THR A 155 3.40 5.64 -10.85
N GLN A 156 4.51 5.63 -11.58
CA GLN A 156 4.49 5.87 -13.03
C GLN A 156 3.74 4.77 -13.80
N ASP A 157 3.77 3.53 -13.32
CA ASP A 157 2.98 2.44 -13.91
C ASP A 157 1.47 2.68 -13.79
N ASN A 158 1.01 3.26 -12.69
CA ASN A 158 -0.40 3.60 -12.55
C ASN A 158 -0.85 4.65 -13.58
N VAL A 159 0.04 5.56 -14.02
CA VAL A 159 -0.27 6.51 -15.11
C VAL A 159 -0.63 5.74 -16.39
N GLN A 160 0.08 4.66 -16.69
CA GLN A 160 -0.21 3.82 -17.86
C GLN A 160 -1.54 3.06 -17.72
N GLU A 161 -1.91 2.70 -16.48
CA GLU A 161 -3.22 2.09 -16.23
C GLU A 161 -4.38 3.07 -16.46
N TRP A 162 -4.22 4.34 -16.04
CA TRP A 162 -5.29 5.34 -15.94
C TRP A 162 -5.21 6.44 -16.99
N LYS A 163 -5.13 6.34 -18.16
CA LYS A 163 -5.06 7.32 -19.26
C LYS A 163 -5.98 8.55 -19.10
N LEU A 164 -5.72 9.37 -18.09
CA LEU A 164 -6.51 10.54 -17.72
C LEU A 164 -5.70 11.82 -17.92
N PRO A 165 -6.31 12.93 -18.37
CA PRO A 165 -5.60 14.21 -18.61
C PRO A 165 -5.23 14.95 -17.31
N ASN A 166 -5.94 14.66 -16.23
CA ASN A 166 -5.81 15.30 -14.91
C ASN A 166 -5.02 14.44 -13.90
N ILE A 167 -4.26 13.46 -14.40
CA ILE A 167 -3.48 12.53 -13.55
C ILE A 167 -2.24 13.21 -12.97
N GLN A 168 -1.91 12.88 -11.74
CA GLN A 168 -0.69 13.32 -11.05
C GLN A 168 -0.12 12.14 -10.25
N VAL A 169 1.19 12.03 -10.20
CA VAL A 169 1.87 11.01 -9.38
C VAL A 169 2.31 11.66 -8.08
N ILE A 170 1.84 11.13 -6.96
CA ILE A 170 2.34 11.43 -5.60
C ILE A 170 2.45 10.10 -4.87
N ALA A 171 3.66 9.75 -4.46
CA ALA A 171 3.93 8.51 -3.75
C ALA A 171 3.28 8.49 -2.35
N ASN A 172 3.25 7.33 -1.72
CA ASN A 172 2.84 7.23 -0.33
C ASN A 172 3.97 7.68 0.62
N PRO A 173 3.66 8.39 1.71
CA PRO A 173 4.65 8.73 2.72
C PRO A 173 5.06 7.51 3.53
N LEU A 174 6.32 7.48 3.92
CA LEU A 174 6.89 6.49 4.82
C LEU A 174 6.24 6.59 6.21
N SER A 175 5.96 5.44 6.82
CA SER A 175 5.25 5.39 8.12
C SER A 175 6.17 5.54 9.33
N PHE A 176 7.44 5.18 9.18
CA PHE A 176 8.47 5.30 10.22
C PHE A 176 9.86 5.34 9.59
N TYR A 177 10.79 6.01 10.26
CA TYR A 177 12.19 6.05 9.87
C TYR A 177 13.04 5.95 11.15
N PRO A 178 13.42 4.72 11.59
CA PRO A 178 14.16 4.55 12.84
C PRO A 178 15.58 5.11 12.72
N GLU A 179 16.13 5.63 13.82
CA GLU A 179 17.53 6.10 13.88
C GLU A 179 18.50 4.96 13.60
N ASN A 180 18.26 3.82 14.21
CA ASN A 180 19.07 2.62 14.01
C ASN A 180 18.73 1.94 12.68
N GLN A 181 19.65 1.13 12.19
CA GLN A 181 19.44 0.23 11.06
C GLN A 181 19.71 -1.20 11.47
N SER A 182 19.24 -2.16 10.66
CA SER A 182 19.57 -3.58 10.88
C SER A 182 21.08 -3.79 10.80
N SER A 183 21.60 -4.65 11.69
CA SER A 183 23.00 -5.11 11.64
C SER A 183 23.27 -6.02 10.44
N LEU A 184 22.23 -6.56 9.83
CA LEU A 184 22.26 -7.50 8.69
C LEU A 184 23.10 -8.78 8.95
N THR A 185 23.27 -9.12 10.24
CA THR A 185 24.03 -10.31 10.68
C THR A 185 23.13 -11.50 11.01
N ASN A 186 21.85 -11.26 11.27
CA ASN A 186 20.89 -12.31 11.55
C ASN A 186 20.61 -13.11 10.28
N LYS A 187 20.58 -14.43 10.41
CA LYS A 187 20.27 -15.32 9.29
C LYS A 187 18.77 -15.43 9.04
N THR A 188 18.14 -14.26 8.78
CA THR A 188 16.69 -14.13 8.61
C THR A 188 16.36 -13.36 7.36
N VAL A 189 15.57 -13.99 6.49
CA VAL A 189 14.85 -13.33 5.41
C VAL A 189 13.43 -13.06 5.91
N ILE A 190 12.96 -11.83 5.74
CA ILE A 190 11.60 -11.43 6.14
C ILE A 190 10.73 -11.17 4.91
N ALA A 191 9.45 -11.53 5.00
CA ALA A 191 8.40 -11.16 4.04
C ALA A 191 7.18 -10.68 4.81
N VAL A 192 6.50 -9.63 4.30
CA VAL A 192 5.39 -8.97 5.01
C VAL A 192 4.22 -8.74 4.07
N GLY A 193 3.02 -9.16 4.48
CA GLY A 193 1.80 -8.91 3.73
C GLY A 193 0.68 -9.88 4.05
N LYS A 194 -0.55 -9.50 3.72
CA LYS A 194 -1.71 -10.39 3.86
C LYS A 194 -1.54 -11.63 2.98
N HIS A 195 -1.85 -12.82 3.51
CA HIS A 195 -1.73 -14.07 2.76
C HIS A 195 -2.80 -14.12 1.65
N THR A 196 -2.48 -13.60 0.51
CA THR A 196 -3.36 -13.53 -0.67
C THR A 196 -2.59 -13.93 -1.92
N TYR A 197 -3.29 -14.32 -2.98
CA TYR A 197 -2.70 -14.58 -4.29
C TYR A 197 -1.83 -13.40 -4.79
N GLN A 198 -2.24 -12.16 -4.48
CA GLN A 198 -1.49 -10.96 -4.82
C GLN A 198 -0.07 -10.98 -4.28
N LYS A 199 0.12 -11.36 -3.02
CA LYS A 199 1.43 -11.32 -2.34
C LYS A 199 2.39 -12.43 -2.77
N GLY A 200 1.90 -13.49 -3.44
CA GLY A 200 2.74 -14.47 -4.10
C GLY A 200 3.65 -15.27 -3.16
N PHE A 201 3.24 -15.50 -1.91
CA PHE A 201 4.05 -16.27 -0.96
C PHE A 201 4.24 -17.72 -1.39
N ASP A 202 3.34 -18.25 -2.21
CA ASP A 202 3.51 -19.56 -2.85
C ASP A 202 4.78 -19.60 -3.73
N ARG A 203 5.08 -18.53 -4.46
CA ARG A 203 6.32 -18.41 -5.25
C ARG A 203 7.55 -18.30 -4.34
N LEU A 204 7.45 -17.48 -3.30
CA LEU A 204 8.53 -17.31 -2.33
C LEU A 204 8.90 -18.64 -1.64
N LEU A 205 7.90 -19.42 -1.23
CA LEU A 205 8.14 -20.73 -0.61
C LEU A 205 8.83 -21.71 -1.56
N GLN A 206 8.51 -21.69 -2.87
CA GLN A 206 9.20 -22.49 -3.88
C GLN A 206 10.68 -22.08 -4.02
N CYS A 207 10.97 -20.78 -4.09
CA CYS A 207 12.35 -20.27 -4.09
C CYS A 207 13.08 -20.66 -2.80
N TRP A 208 12.41 -20.53 -1.65
CA TRP A 208 12.97 -20.84 -0.35
C TRP A 208 13.35 -22.31 -0.19
N ALA A 209 12.55 -23.24 -0.74
CA ALA A 209 12.86 -24.66 -0.76
C ALA A 209 14.16 -25.00 -1.52
N THR A 210 14.58 -24.16 -2.44
CA THR A 210 15.89 -24.30 -3.09
C THR A 210 17.00 -23.71 -2.24
N ILE A 211 16.78 -22.56 -1.62
CA ILE A 211 17.76 -21.84 -0.79
C ILE A 211 18.19 -22.67 0.43
N VAL A 212 17.26 -23.30 1.13
CA VAL A 212 17.56 -24.05 2.37
C VAL A 212 18.43 -25.29 2.14
N LYS A 213 18.52 -25.80 0.91
CA LYS A 213 19.40 -26.93 0.59
C LYS A 213 20.88 -26.60 0.78
N THR A 214 21.27 -25.37 0.50
CA THR A 214 22.64 -24.87 0.63
C THR A 214 22.84 -23.96 1.85
N ASN A 215 21.78 -23.38 2.36
CA ASN A 215 21.78 -22.43 3.49
C ASN A 215 20.79 -22.88 4.59
N PRO A 216 20.95 -24.08 5.21
CA PRO A 216 19.98 -24.65 6.13
C PRO A 216 19.86 -23.92 7.48
N ASP A 217 20.79 -23.05 7.79
CA ASP A 217 20.83 -22.23 9.00
C ASP A 217 20.11 -20.87 8.85
N TRP A 218 19.60 -20.56 7.65
CA TRP A 218 18.75 -19.40 7.41
C TRP A 218 17.27 -19.72 7.63
N SER A 219 16.52 -18.71 8.08
CA SER A 219 15.07 -18.78 8.27
C SER A 219 14.33 -17.75 7.43
N LEU A 220 13.13 -18.12 6.96
CA LEU A 220 12.17 -17.23 6.34
C LEU A 220 11.05 -16.94 7.35
N GLU A 221 10.87 -15.67 7.69
CA GLU A 221 9.78 -15.21 8.54
C GLU A 221 8.73 -14.45 7.71
N ILE A 222 7.48 -14.91 7.75
CA ILE A 222 6.36 -14.31 7.01
C ILE A 222 5.38 -13.71 8.00
N TYR A 223 5.21 -12.39 7.96
CA TYR A 223 4.28 -11.65 8.82
C TYR A 223 3.05 -11.21 8.04
N GLY A 224 1.85 -11.58 8.52
CA GLY A 224 0.62 -11.11 7.90
C GLY A 224 -0.59 -11.94 8.25
N LYS A 225 -1.76 -11.36 8.01
CA LYS A 225 -3.03 -12.05 8.30
C LYS A 225 -3.16 -13.30 7.43
N ALA A 226 -3.28 -14.44 8.10
CA ALA A 226 -3.47 -15.73 7.44
C ALA A 226 -4.79 -15.78 6.65
N ASP A 227 -4.76 -16.45 5.50
CA ASP A 227 -5.93 -16.89 4.74
C ASP A 227 -5.77 -18.39 4.48
N GLU A 228 -6.53 -19.20 5.19
CA GLU A 228 -6.48 -20.66 5.09
C GLU A 228 -6.68 -21.17 3.65
N LYS A 229 -7.45 -20.43 2.85
CA LYS A 229 -7.70 -20.76 1.44
C LYS A 229 -6.44 -20.73 0.57
N GLN A 230 -5.38 -20.08 1.02
CA GLN A 230 -4.11 -20.03 0.29
C GLN A 230 -3.24 -21.27 0.51
N GLY A 231 -3.57 -22.14 1.45
CA GLY A 231 -2.89 -23.40 1.66
C GLY A 231 -1.41 -23.30 2.02
N MET A 232 -0.95 -22.17 2.59
CA MET A 232 0.47 -21.94 2.86
C MET A 232 1.10 -22.99 3.78
N PHE A 233 0.40 -23.37 4.85
CA PHE A 233 0.90 -24.39 5.78
C PHE A 233 1.04 -25.77 5.10
N GLN A 234 0.11 -26.14 4.20
CA GLN A 234 0.19 -27.35 3.42
C GLN A 234 1.38 -27.30 2.45
N LEU A 235 1.60 -26.15 1.81
CA LEU A 235 2.72 -25.98 0.88
C LEU A 235 4.07 -26.08 1.60
N VAL A 236 4.21 -25.47 2.79
CA VAL A 236 5.43 -25.59 3.63
C VAL A 236 5.75 -27.07 3.92
N LYS A 237 4.74 -27.89 4.29
CA LYS A 237 4.91 -29.34 4.51
C LYS A 237 5.25 -30.09 3.22
N GLN A 238 4.57 -29.80 2.12
CA GLN A 238 4.85 -30.43 0.83
C GLN A 238 6.29 -30.19 0.35
N LEU A 239 6.81 -29.00 0.64
CA LEU A 239 8.18 -28.60 0.28
C LEU A 239 9.23 -29.06 1.31
N GLN A 240 8.81 -29.64 2.45
CA GLN A 240 9.68 -30.13 3.54
C GLN A 240 10.60 -29.03 4.11
N ILE A 241 10.05 -27.81 4.33
CA ILE A 241 10.79 -26.64 4.82
C ILE A 241 10.26 -26.10 6.17
N GLU A 242 9.56 -26.94 6.94
CA GLU A 242 8.93 -26.53 8.21
C GLU A 242 9.95 -26.02 9.24
N ASN A 243 11.17 -26.52 9.20
CA ASN A 243 12.22 -26.10 10.12
C ASN A 243 12.80 -24.72 9.81
N ASN A 244 12.59 -24.23 8.57
CA ASN A 244 13.19 -23.01 8.06
C ASN A 244 12.16 -21.90 7.74
N VAL A 245 10.87 -22.16 7.94
CA VAL A 245 9.80 -21.19 7.68
C VAL A 245 8.97 -20.98 8.93
N ARG A 246 8.78 -19.71 9.29
CA ARG A 246 7.92 -19.29 10.39
C ARG A 246 6.87 -18.33 9.88
N ILE A 247 5.61 -18.57 10.22
CA ILE A 247 4.46 -17.75 9.79
C ILE A 247 3.87 -17.10 11.03
N PHE A 248 3.74 -15.78 11.01
CA PHE A 248 3.28 -14.96 12.12
C PHE A 248 2.06 -14.12 11.73
N GLU A 249 1.20 -13.85 12.71
CA GLU A 249 0.15 -12.85 12.58
C GLU A 249 0.72 -11.42 12.39
N PRO A 250 -0.09 -10.46 11.90
CA PRO A 250 0.34 -9.08 11.80
C PRO A 250 0.78 -8.52 13.16
N VAL A 251 1.87 -7.77 13.19
CA VAL A 251 2.36 -7.07 14.38
C VAL A 251 2.24 -5.56 14.19
N PRO A 252 1.84 -4.80 15.22
CA PRO A 252 1.78 -3.33 15.14
C PRO A 252 3.16 -2.71 14.87
N ASP A 253 4.19 -3.18 15.57
CA ASP A 253 5.58 -2.75 15.40
C ASP A 253 6.33 -3.71 14.45
N ILE A 254 6.15 -3.50 13.16
CA ILE A 254 6.88 -4.26 12.14
C ILE A 254 8.34 -3.76 11.99
N ALA A 255 8.63 -2.52 12.41
CA ALA A 255 9.97 -1.96 12.32
C ALA A 255 10.98 -2.79 13.10
N THR A 256 10.64 -3.22 14.32
CA THR A 256 11.48 -4.13 15.14
C THR A 256 11.79 -5.44 14.41
N ARG A 257 10.85 -5.97 13.60
CA ARG A 257 11.06 -7.19 12.82
C ARG A 257 12.00 -6.96 11.63
N PHE A 258 11.85 -5.85 10.94
CA PHE A 258 12.80 -5.45 9.89
C PHE A 258 14.21 -5.24 10.47
N LEU A 259 14.35 -4.54 11.60
CA LEU A 259 15.64 -4.32 12.27
C LEU A 259 16.32 -5.63 12.71
N ALA A 260 15.56 -6.69 12.98
CA ALA A 260 16.04 -8.02 13.29
C ALA A 260 16.31 -8.92 12.07
N SER A 261 16.10 -8.43 10.84
CA SER A 261 16.22 -9.22 9.63
C SER A 261 17.38 -8.73 8.75
N SER A 262 17.85 -9.59 7.84
CA SER A 262 19.00 -9.27 6.98
C SER A 262 18.63 -9.05 5.51
N VAL A 263 17.52 -9.60 5.04
CA VAL A 263 17.03 -9.47 3.66
C VAL A 263 15.51 -9.38 3.69
N PHE A 264 14.93 -8.50 2.88
CA PHE A 264 13.49 -8.45 2.65
C PHE A 264 13.14 -9.08 1.30
N ALA A 265 12.25 -10.08 1.30
CA ALA A 265 11.77 -10.74 0.11
C ALA A 265 10.36 -10.26 -0.26
N PHE A 266 10.21 -9.67 -1.45
CA PHE A 266 8.95 -9.13 -1.93
C PHE A 266 8.45 -9.88 -3.17
N SER A 267 7.60 -10.87 -2.94
CA SER A 267 7.15 -11.82 -3.96
C SER A 267 5.82 -11.45 -4.63
N SER A 268 5.34 -10.23 -4.51
CA SER A 268 4.03 -9.82 -5.01
C SER A 268 3.89 -9.98 -6.53
N ARG A 269 2.68 -10.34 -6.98
CA ARG A 269 2.32 -10.45 -8.40
C ARG A 269 1.90 -9.10 -9.00
N PHE A 270 1.35 -8.23 -8.19
CA PHE A 270 0.97 -6.84 -8.53
C PHE A 270 0.75 -6.05 -7.25
N GLU A 271 0.90 -4.74 -7.32
CA GLU A 271 0.76 -3.82 -6.18
C GLU A 271 0.00 -2.55 -6.55
N GLY A 272 -0.28 -1.71 -5.55
CA GLY A 272 -0.65 -0.32 -5.75
C GLY A 272 0.56 0.61 -5.59
N PHE A 273 1.49 0.23 -4.68
CA PHE A 273 2.73 0.95 -4.41
C PHE A 273 3.82 0.03 -3.83
N GLY A 274 3.54 -0.68 -2.74
CA GLY A 274 4.52 -1.52 -2.05
C GLY A 274 5.07 -0.88 -0.78
N MET A 275 4.19 -0.42 0.12
CA MET A 275 4.57 0.22 1.39
C MET A 275 5.66 -0.52 2.15
N VAL A 276 5.57 -1.85 2.22
CA VAL A 276 6.53 -2.69 2.97
C VAL A 276 7.94 -2.67 2.38
N LEU A 277 8.10 -2.32 1.08
CA LEU A 277 9.42 -2.09 0.49
C LEU A 277 10.10 -0.88 1.12
N ILE A 278 9.42 0.27 1.14
CA ILE A 278 9.98 1.49 1.74
C ILE A 278 10.18 1.34 3.25
N GLU A 279 9.34 0.54 3.92
CA GLU A 279 9.49 0.23 5.35
C GLU A 279 10.73 -0.62 5.64
N ALA A 280 11.00 -1.65 4.84
CA ALA A 280 12.23 -2.44 4.93
C ALA A 280 13.47 -1.59 4.65
N MET A 281 13.45 -0.78 3.58
CA MET A 281 14.54 0.15 3.23
C MET A 281 14.82 1.17 4.34
N ALA A 282 13.80 1.67 5.03
CA ALA A 282 13.95 2.59 6.17
C ALA A 282 14.71 1.96 7.35
N CYS A 283 14.61 0.65 7.51
CA CYS A 283 15.38 -0.12 8.48
C CYS A 283 16.77 -0.53 7.98
N GLY A 284 17.18 -0.10 6.78
CA GLY A 284 18.44 -0.47 6.16
C GLY A 284 18.50 -1.93 5.71
N VAL A 285 17.35 -2.55 5.40
CA VAL A 285 17.26 -3.93 4.93
C VAL A 285 17.18 -3.95 3.41
N PRO A 286 18.15 -4.56 2.70
CA PRO A 286 18.13 -4.66 1.25
C PRO A 286 16.98 -5.56 0.78
N CYS A 287 16.36 -5.17 -0.34
CA CYS A 287 15.16 -5.83 -0.85
C CYS A 287 15.48 -6.67 -2.09
N VAL A 288 14.87 -7.86 -2.19
CA VAL A 288 14.74 -8.59 -3.45
C VAL A 288 13.28 -8.61 -3.84
N SER A 289 12.94 -8.05 -5.00
CA SER A 289 11.57 -7.90 -5.46
C SER A 289 11.40 -8.39 -6.90
N PHE A 290 10.27 -9.04 -7.18
CA PHE A 290 9.82 -9.10 -8.57
C PHE A 290 9.46 -7.70 -9.07
N ASP A 291 9.79 -7.40 -10.33
CA ASP A 291 9.30 -6.22 -11.05
C ASP A 291 7.83 -6.46 -11.44
N CYS A 292 6.99 -6.49 -10.43
CA CYS A 292 5.56 -6.63 -10.61
C CYS A 292 4.92 -5.25 -10.90
N PRO A 293 3.78 -5.22 -11.61
CA PRO A 293 3.10 -3.96 -11.91
C PRO A 293 2.82 -3.11 -10.66
N CYS A 294 3.10 -1.82 -10.79
CA CYS A 294 2.81 -0.74 -9.86
C CYS A 294 3.58 -0.80 -8.53
N GLY A 295 4.81 -0.34 -8.54
CA GLY A 295 5.55 -0.03 -7.32
C GLY A 295 7.02 -0.37 -7.30
N PRO A 296 7.43 -1.64 -7.40
CA PRO A 296 8.80 -2.01 -7.12
C PRO A 296 9.86 -1.23 -7.92
N LYS A 297 9.67 -1.02 -9.21
CA LYS A 297 10.63 -0.26 -10.05
C LYS A 297 10.64 1.25 -9.80
N ASP A 298 9.58 1.80 -9.19
CA ASP A 298 9.58 3.20 -8.75
C ASP A 298 10.31 3.36 -7.41
N ILE A 299 10.46 2.25 -6.66
CA ILE A 299 11.03 2.24 -5.30
C ILE A 299 12.48 1.76 -5.32
N ILE A 300 12.76 0.62 -5.94
CA ILE A 300 14.07 -0.03 -5.92
C ILE A 300 14.92 0.44 -7.10
N ARG A 301 16.15 0.88 -6.82
CA ARG A 301 17.21 1.04 -7.81
C ARG A 301 18.02 -0.25 -7.84
N SER A 302 17.75 -1.07 -8.86
CA SER A 302 18.39 -2.39 -8.95
C SER A 302 19.91 -2.29 -8.93
N ASP A 303 20.54 -3.22 -8.21
CA ASP A 303 22.00 -3.32 -7.98
C ASP A 303 22.59 -2.19 -7.11
N GLU A 304 21.78 -1.20 -6.67
CA GLU A 304 22.19 -0.11 -5.79
C GLU A 304 21.66 -0.29 -4.36
N ASP A 305 20.33 -0.40 -4.20
CA ASP A 305 19.63 -0.45 -2.91
C ASP A 305 18.80 -1.73 -2.72
N GLY A 306 18.86 -2.65 -3.68
CA GLY A 306 18.18 -3.92 -3.71
C GLY A 306 18.27 -4.57 -5.09
N PHE A 307 17.52 -5.63 -5.30
CA PHE A 307 17.41 -6.30 -6.59
C PHE A 307 15.98 -6.29 -7.13
N LEU A 308 15.87 -5.95 -8.40
CA LEU A 308 14.62 -6.01 -9.15
C LEU A 308 14.72 -7.13 -10.18
N VAL A 309 13.86 -8.13 -10.06
CA VAL A 309 13.88 -9.38 -10.85
C VAL A 309 12.69 -9.37 -11.81
N PRO A 310 12.83 -9.84 -13.06
CA PRO A 310 11.71 -9.96 -13.97
C PRO A 310 10.53 -10.73 -13.33
N ASN A 311 9.30 -10.20 -13.51
CA ASN A 311 8.14 -10.83 -12.86
C ASN A 311 7.98 -12.28 -13.37
N HIS A 312 7.76 -13.21 -12.45
CA HIS A 312 7.66 -14.66 -12.68
C HIS A 312 8.98 -15.43 -12.86
N ASP A 313 10.14 -14.78 -12.88
CA ASP A 313 11.43 -15.47 -12.93
C ASP A 313 11.85 -15.92 -11.53
N LEU A 314 11.43 -17.14 -11.16
CA LEU A 314 11.73 -17.72 -9.84
C LEU A 314 13.22 -18.08 -9.68
N ASP A 315 13.88 -18.42 -10.77
CA ASP A 315 15.29 -18.83 -10.74
C ASP A 315 16.17 -17.59 -10.47
N ASP A 316 15.97 -16.48 -11.18
CA ASP A 316 16.70 -15.25 -10.91
C ASP A 316 16.36 -14.69 -9.51
N PHE A 317 15.10 -14.75 -9.08
CA PHE A 317 14.71 -14.34 -7.72
C PHE A 317 15.44 -15.15 -6.65
N THR A 318 15.56 -16.47 -6.86
CA THR A 318 16.32 -17.37 -5.98
C THR A 318 17.81 -17.00 -5.96
N GLN A 319 18.41 -16.75 -7.13
CA GLN A 319 19.81 -16.36 -7.25
C GLN A 319 20.09 -15.00 -6.56
N LYS A 320 19.20 -14.02 -6.72
CA LYS A 320 19.36 -12.71 -6.06
C LYS A 320 19.22 -12.80 -4.54
N LEU A 321 18.32 -13.65 -4.03
CA LEU A 321 18.25 -13.96 -2.60
C LEU A 321 19.55 -14.63 -2.11
N LEU A 322 20.07 -15.62 -2.83
CA LEU A 322 21.33 -16.31 -2.49
C LEU A 322 22.50 -15.33 -2.47
N GLN A 323 22.61 -14.43 -3.45
CA GLN A 323 23.65 -13.39 -3.45
C GLN A 323 23.66 -12.55 -2.16
N LEU A 324 22.47 -12.16 -1.68
CA LEU A 324 22.38 -11.42 -0.41
C LEU A 324 22.59 -12.32 0.82
N ILE A 325 22.18 -13.57 0.79
CA ILE A 325 22.35 -14.55 1.87
C ILE A 325 23.83 -14.86 2.09
N GLU A 326 24.59 -15.06 1.03
CA GLU A 326 25.97 -15.51 1.07
C GLU A 326 26.97 -14.35 1.19
N ASN A 327 26.58 -13.12 0.83
CA ASN A 327 27.49 -11.96 0.81
C ASN A 327 27.04 -10.86 1.80
N GLN A 328 27.62 -10.87 2.99
CA GLN A 328 27.31 -9.87 4.02
C GLN A 328 27.78 -8.46 3.65
N GLU A 329 28.89 -8.32 2.95
CA GLU A 329 29.40 -7.02 2.52
C GLU A 329 28.42 -6.37 1.52
N LEU A 330 27.91 -7.16 0.57
CA LEU A 330 26.88 -6.70 -0.37
C LEU A 330 25.60 -6.28 0.35
N ARG A 331 25.14 -7.08 1.35
CA ARG A 331 23.99 -6.71 2.18
C ARG A 331 24.19 -5.37 2.87
N ASN A 332 25.36 -5.18 3.49
CA ASN A 332 25.69 -3.95 4.21
C ASN A 332 25.70 -2.74 3.28
N LYS A 333 26.32 -2.88 2.09
CA LYS A 333 26.38 -1.82 1.07
C LYS A 333 24.98 -1.44 0.59
N MET A 334 24.19 -2.43 0.18
CA MET A 334 22.82 -2.19 -0.33
C MET A 334 21.88 -1.69 0.77
N GLY A 335 21.97 -2.23 1.97
CA GLY A 335 21.14 -1.79 3.10
C GLY A 335 21.40 -0.34 3.50
N ALA A 336 22.67 0.09 3.54
CA ALA A 336 23.02 1.48 3.79
C ALA A 336 22.46 2.41 2.70
N GLN A 337 22.60 2.01 1.43
CA GLN A 337 22.07 2.78 0.31
C GLN A 337 20.52 2.82 0.31
N ALA A 338 19.87 1.71 0.64
CA ALA A 338 18.43 1.63 0.78
C ALA A 338 17.91 2.64 1.81
N LYS A 339 18.56 2.72 2.98
CA LYS A 339 18.22 3.68 4.04
C LYS A 339 18.38 5.15 3.60
N ILE A 340 19.35 5.45 2.77
CA ILE A 340 19.54 6.79 2.20
C ILE A 340 18.44 7.07 1.15
N ASN A 341 18.27 6.18 0.20
CA ASN A 341 17.39 6.40 -0.95
C ASN A 341 15.91 6.50 -0.56
N VAL A 342 15.49 5.82 0.51
CA VAL A 342 14.11 5.83 0.97
C VAL A 342 13.68 7.18 1.57
N GLN A 343 14.62 8.06 1.95
CA GLN A 343 14.31 9.39 2.51
C GLN A 343 13.44 10.26 1.61
N ARG A 344 13.44 10.00 0.29
CA ARG A 344 12.52 10.67 -0.65
C ARG A 344 11.03 10.41 -0.37
N TYR A 345 10.72 9.41 0.46
CA TYR A 345 9.36 9.08 0.90
C TYR A 345 9.03 9.57 2.32
N LEU A 346 9.93 10.31 2.97
CA LEU A 346 9.65 10.89 4.28
C LEU A 346 8.40 11.78 4.24
N PRO A 347 7.61 11.83 5.31
CA PRO A 347 6.39 12.66 5.36
C PRO A 347 6.63 14.11 4.99
N GLU A 348 7.74 14.72 5.43
CA GLU A 348 8.12 16.11 5.11
C GLU A 348 8.40 16.33 3.62
N VAL A 349 8.67 15.28 2.85
CA VAL A 349 8.88 15.36 1.40
C VAL A 349 7.55 15.11 0.66
N VAL A 350 6.88 14.01 1.00
CA VAL A 350 5.69 13.57 0.27
C VAL A 350 4.46 14.41 0.64
N VAL A 351 4.24 14.68 1.94
CA VAL A 351 3.03 15.41 2.36
C VAL A 351 3.08 16.88 1.94
N LYS A 352 4.28 17.46 1.76
CA LYS A 352 4.41 18.79 1.14
C LYS A 352 3.87 18.83 -0.29
N GLN A 353 4.07 17.77 -1.09
CA GLN A 353 3.50 17.69 -2.45
C GLN A 353 1.96 17.69 -2.40
N TRP A 354 1.37 17.03 -1.41
CA TRP A 354 -0.06 17.05 -1.16
C TRP A 354 -0.55 18.45 -0.74
N ASP A 355 0.17 19.11 0.15
CA ASP A 355 -0.13 20.47 0.61
C ASP A 355 -0.11 21.47 -0.55
N GLU A 356 0.92 21.41 -1.39
CA GLU A 356 1.04 22.23 -2.60
C GLU A 356 -0.12 21.97 -3.56
N LEU A 357 -0.49 20.70 -3.78
CA LEU A 357 -1.62 20.33 -4.61
C LEU A 357 -2.93 20.89 -4.04
N PHE A 358 -3.20 20.70 -2.75
CA PHE A 358 -4.41 21.24 -2.11
C PHE A 358 -4.48 22.75 -2.20
N LYS A 359 -3.40 23.48 -1.90
CA LYS A 359 -3.31 24.94 -2.03
C LYS A 359 -3.50 25.43 -3.46
N SER A 360 -3.07 24.67 -4.45
CA SER A 360 -3.25 25.03 -5.86
C SER A 360 -4.71 24.96 -6.32
N LEU A 361 -5.52 24.15 -5.66
CA LEU A 361 -6.93 23.93 -5.99
C LEU A 361 -7.87 24.78 -5.15
N ALA A 362 -7.54 25.02 -3.89
CA ALA A 362 -8.32 25.87 -2.97
C ALA A 362 -8.02 27.35 -3.25
N LYS A 363 -8.64 27.89 -4.27
CA LYS A 363 -8.54 29.31 -4.64
C LYS A 363 -9.74 30.12 -4.15
#